data_e5aaec7841e030cf30c119a7a2d85dfd
#
_entry.id   e5aaec7841e030cf30c119a7a2d85dfd
#
_cell.length_a   1.000
_cell.length_b   1.000
_cell.length_c   1.000
_cell.angle_alpha   90.00
_cell.angle_beta   90.00
_cell.angle_gamma   90.00
#
_symmetry.space_group_name_H-M   'P 1'
#
loop_
_entity.id
_entity.type
_entity.pdbx_description
1 polymer ?
#
loop_
_entity_poly.entity_id
_entity_poly.type
_entity_poly.pdbx_seq_one_letter_code
_entity_poly.pdbx_strand_id
1 'polypeptide(L)'
;MGISDATGAANVFGIAGWLYQEPILRSGTMTLLELPATARGADVSVLELCSTFFASQSAPYLNDLRIALADAGMRVPSIAVDGPNISLPDAAARKTHIETVKQWFHVARAIGAEAIRVNSGGALEASGEDLARIVESYRELAVAAEGTGISLLIENHGGASANPANLRRFLEDVGSPWFRSCPDTGNFPDGTWREGVAAMLPYAISTHIKVYAYADDGVQPYVGHDGLDRTSNLREILRMLRDSGYAGPFCIEAGVEADPTEAARGAIAYVKRLLAELDAA
;
A
#
# COMPACT_ATOMS: atom_id res chain seq x y z
N MET A 1 22.28 -20.78 -4.65
CA MET A 1 22.32 -22.00 -3.84
C MET A 1 22.01 -21.58 -2.42
N GLY A 2 20.82 -21.85 -1.94
CA GLY A 2 20.28 -21.47 -0.66
C GLY A 2 18.79 -21.75 -0.70
N ILE A 3 18.43 -23.03 -0.54
CA ILE A 3 17.06 -23.48 -0.33
C ILE A 3 16.70 -22.95 1.04
N SER A 4 15.91 -21.90 1.10
CA SER A 4 15.29 -21.43 2.34
C SER A 4 14.25 -22.47 2.73
N ASP A 5 14.43 -23.03 3.90
CA ASP A 5 13.52 -23.92 4.58
C ASP A 5 12.08 -23.44 4.54
N ALA A 6 11.19 -24.36 4.21
CA ALA A 6 9.75 -24.26 4.44
C ALA A 6 9.45 -24.31 5.97
N THR A 7 10.12 -23.49 6.75
CA THR A 7 9.74 -23.17 8.13
C THR A 7 8.83 -21.95 8.03
N GLY A 8 7.55 -22.13 8.34
CA GLY A 8 6.53 -21.10 8.30
C GLY A 8 6.98 -19.79 8.94
N ALA A 9 7.50 -18.89 8.12
CA ALA A 9 7.68 -17.51 8.55
C ALA A 9 6.29 -17.00 8.91
N ALA A 10 6.05 -16.72 10.18
CA ALA A 10 4.78 -16.21 10.65
C ALA A 10 4.45 -14.95 9.85
N ASN A 11 3.24 -14.89 9.27
CA ASN A 11 2.78 -13.73 8.51
C ASN A 11 3.00 -12.45 9.32
N VAL A 12 3.71 -11.48 8.75
CA VAL A 12 4.00 -10.22 9.42
C VAL A 12 2.81 -9.30 9.22
N PHE A 13 2.13 -8.94 10.30
CA PHE A 13 1.01 -8.00 10.29
C PHE A 13 1.49 -6.58 10.54
N GLY A 14 0.89 -5.65 9.83
CA GLY A 14 1.10 -4.23 9.97
C GLY A 14 -0.20 -3.44 9.88
N ILE A 15 -0.10 -2.16 10.03
CA ILE A 15 -1.21 -1.22 9.89
C ILE A 15 -0.90 -0.29 8.72
N ALA A 16 -1.86 -0.09 7.82
CA ALA A 16 -1.85 1.02 6.89
C ALA A 16 -2.21 2.30 7.65
N GLY A 17 -1.34 3.28 7.61
CA GLY A 17 -1.47 4.51 8.41
C GLY A 17 -2.78 5.26 8.19
N TRP A 18 -3.40 5.10 7.02
CA TRP A 18 -4.68 5.71 6.68
C TRP A 18 -5.80 5.41 7.70
N LEU A 19 -5.67 4.33 8.47
CA LEU A 19 -6.57 4.01 9.57
C LEU A 19 -6.69 5.15 10.60
N TYR A 20 -5.62 5.94 10.75
CA TYR A 20 -5.52 7.06 11.70
C TYR A 20 -5.81 8.43 11.08
N GLN A 21 -6.43 8.47 9.89
CA GLN A 21 -6.75 9.74 9.23
C GLN A 21 -7.65 10.66 10.07
N GLU A 22 -8.59 10.08 10.83
CA GLU A 22 -9.50 10.87 11.66
C GLU A 22 -8.75 11.63 12.77
N PRO A 23 -7.98 10.98 13.67
CA PRO A 23 -7.27 11.68 14.71
C PRO A 23 -6.15 12.60 14.20
N ILE A 24 -5.53 12.30 13.06
CA ILE A 24 -4.40 13.11 12.54
C ILE A 24 -4.88 14.28 11.66
N LEU A 25 -5.77 14.01 10.68
CA LEU A 25 -6.13 15.00 9.66
C LEU A 25 -7.41 15.77 9.98
N ARG A 26 -8.39 15.13 10.66
CA ARG A 26 -9.71 15.71 10.84
C ARG A 26 -9.87 16.36 12.21
N SER A 27 -9.72 15.61 13.27
CA SER A 27 -9.85 16.15 14.64
C SER A 27 -8.56 16.80 15.17
N GLY A 28 -7.38 16.46 14.60
CA GLY A 28 -6.09 16.99 15.04
C GLY A 28 -5.72 16.59 16.47
N THR A 29 -6.27 15.48 16.96
CA THR A 29 -6.02 14.98 18.32
C THR A 29 -4.76 14.14 18.45
N MET A 30 -4.10 13.84 17.32
CA MET A 30 -2.87 13.05 17.23
C MET A 30 -1.94 13.65 16.17
N THR A 31 -0.65 13.55 16.38
CA THR A 31 0.38 13.87 15.40
C THR A 31 1.00 12.60 14.80
N LEU A 32 1.68 12.73 13.65
CA LEU A 32 2.43 11.62 13.07
C LEU A 32 3.55 11.10 14.01
N LEU A 33 4.12 11.95 14.87
CA LEU A 33 5.17 11.55 15.82
C LEU A 33 4.63 10.64 16.94
N GLU A 34 3.34 10.74 17.27
CA GLU A 34 2.67 9.90 18.26
C GLU A 34 2.15 8.58 17.68
N LEU A 35 1.95 8.54 16.35
CA LEU A 35 1.37 7.39 15.68
C LEU A 35 2.14 6.08 15.89
N PRO A 36 3.50 6.01 15.85
CA PRO A 36 4.22 4.76 16.06
C PRO A 36 3.93 4.10 17.41
N ALA A 37 3.94 4.89 18.49
CA ALA A 37 3.64 4.39 19.83
C ALA A 37 2.17 3.93 19.95
N THR A 38 1.23 4.66 19.35
CA THR A 38 -0.19 4.30 19.33
C THR A 38 -0.44 3.02 18.55
N ALA A 39 0.13 2.90 17.35
CA ALA A 39 -0.01 1.71 16.49
C ALA A 39 0.58 0.46 17.16
N ARG A 40 1.62 0.59 17.98
CA ARG A 40 2.18 -0.51 18.79
C ARG A 40 1.14 -1.16 19.69
N GLY A 41 0.12 -0.41 20.10
CA GLY A 41 -1.01 -0.91 20.86
C GLY A 41 -1.78 -2.05 20.17
N ALA A 42 -1.74 -2.17 18.85
CA ALA A 42 -2.34 -3.28 18.11
C ALA A 42 -1.44 -4.55 18.03
N ASP A 43 -0.34 -4.59 18.77
CA ASP A 43 0.63 -5.69 18.77
C ASP A 43 1.26 -5.96 17.38
N VAL A 44 1.56 -4.90 16.66
CA VAL A 44 2.25 -4.92 15.36
C VAL A 44 3.65 -4.31 15.46
N SER A 45 4.51 -4.64 14.50
CA SER A 45 5.84 -4.05 14.32
C SER A 45 6.03 -3.43 12.93
N VAL A 46 4.96 -3.31 12.17
CA VAL A 46 4.95 -2.73 10.82
C VAL A 46 3.89 -1.64 10.74
N LEU A 47 4.28 -0.49 10.24
CA LEU A 47 3.42 0.68 10.08
C LEU A 47 3.71 1.35 8.73
N GLU A 48 2.76 1.31 7.81
CA GLU A 48 2.81 2.16 6.62
C GLU A 48 2.47 3.59 7.00
N LEU A 49 3.12 4.57 6.37
CA LEU A 49 2.87 5.98 6.61
C LEU A 49 2.14 6.62 5.41
N CYS A 50 1.42 7.71 5.66
CA CYS A 50 0.78 8.53 4.61
C CYS A 50 1.47 9.88 4.50
N SER A 51 1.79 10.31 3.28
CA SER A 51 2.47 11.58 3.02
C SER A 51 1.70 12.80 3.57
N THR A 52 0.38 12.70 3.57
CA THR A 52 -0.53 13.75 4.08
C THR A 52 -0.44 13.97 5.59
N PHE A 53 0.16 13.03 6.33
CA PHE A 53 0.33 13.12 7.79
C PHE A 53 1.59 13.88 8.21
N PHE A 54 2.52 14.12 7.28
CA PHE A 54 3.77 14.80 7.57
C PHE A 54 3.56 16.30 7.75
N ALA A 55 3.77 16.79 8.96
CA ALA A 55 3.73 18.22 9.25
C ALA A 55 4.92 18.98 8.63
N SER A 56 6.04 18.27 8.38
CA SER A 56 7.26 18.85 7.79
C SER A 56 8.12 17.75 7.15
N GLN A 57 8.95 18.15 6.18
CA GLN A 57 10.02 17.32 5.62
C GLN A 57 11.41 17.85 6.03
N SER A 58 11.48 18.72 7.04
CA SER A 58 12.78 19.23 7.53
C SER A 58 13.58 18.11 8.21
N ALA A 59 14.90 18.19 8.11
CA ALA A 59 15.78 17.18 8.70
C ALA A 59 15.58 16.97 10.22
N PRO A 60 15.34 17.99 11.06
CA PRO A 60 14.98 17.78 12.45
C PRO A 60 13.71 16.97 12.64
N TYR A 61 12.62 17.32 11.93
CA TYR A 61 11.35 16.61 12.03
C TYR A 61 11.46 15.12 11.59
N LEU A 62 12.16 14.86 10.48
CA LEU A 62 12.39 13.50 10.00
C LEU A 62 13.24 12.69 10.97
N ASN A 63 14.21 13.32 11.64
CA ASN A 63 14.98 12.66 12.69
C ASN A 63 14.10 12.31 13.91
N ASP A 64 13.23 13.22 14.34
CA ASP A 64 12.29 12.96 15.44
C ASP A 64 11.34 11.81 15.11
N LEU A 65 10.80 11.77 13.88
CA LEU A 65 9.97 10.67 13.41
C LEU A 65 10.74 9.34 13.36
N ARG A 66 11.98 9.36 12.89
CA ARG A 66 12.85 8.17 12.87
C ARG A 66 13.10 7.63 14.28
N ILE A 67 13.30 8.53 15.26
CA ILE A 67 13.45 8.15 16.68
C ILE A 67 12.14 7.54 17.20
N ALA A 68 10.99 8.19 16.96
CA ALA A 68 9.70 7.67 17.39
C ALA A 68 9.39 6.28 16.82
N LEU A 69 9.72 6.04 15.53
CA LEU A 69 9.59 4.72 14.89
C LEU A 69 10.51 3.69 15.55
N ALA A 70 11.77 4.05 15.82
CA ALA A 70 12.74 3.15 16.44
C ALA A 70 12.36 2.81 17.89
N ASP A 71 11.93 3.79 18.69
CA ASP A 71 11.50 3.60 20.08
C ASP A 71 10.26 2.70 20.18
N ALA A 72 9.35 2.80 19.20
CA ALA A 72 8.20 1.92 19.08
C ALA A 72 8.53 0.55 18.45
N GLY A 73 9.74 0.33 17.94
CA GLY A 73 10.13 -0.88 17.23
C GLY A 73 9.34 -1.08 15.93
N MET A 74 9.03 0.01 15.22
CA MET A 74 8.25 -0.01 13.97
C MET A 74 9.14 -0.03 12.74
N ARG A 75 8.91 -0.97 11.84
CA ARG A 75 9.41 -1.00 10.47
C ARG A 75 8.40 -0.29 9.55
N VAL A 76 8.88 0.49 8.59
CA VAL A 76 8.04 1.21 7.62
C VAL A 76 8.20 0.57 6.25
N PRO A 77 7.26 -0.26 5.77
CA PRO A 77 7.34 -0.92 4.47
C PRO A 77 7.18 0.07 3.33
N SER A 78 6.36 1.11 3.50
CA SER A 78 6.15 2.14 2.49
C SER A 78 5.61 3.45 3.09
N ILE A 79 5.75 4.53 2.31
CA ILE A 79 5.01 5.77 2.48
C ILE A 79 4.03 5.89 1.33
N ALA A 80 2.73 5.94 1.63
CA ALA A 80 1.70 6.25 0.64
C ALA A 80 1.78 7.74 0.26
N VAL A 81 2.24 8.02 -0.97
CA VAL A 81 2.40 9.39 -1.47
C VAL A 81 1.16 9.79 -2.25
N ASP A 82 0.30 10.57 -1.61
CA ASP A 82 -0.93 11.08 -2.18
C ASP A 82 -0.78 12.56 -2.60
N GLY A 83 -1.61 12.98 -3.58
CA GLY A 83 -1.63 14.33 -4.12
C GLY A 83 -0.96 14.50 -5.48
N PRO A 84 0.30 14.09 -5.70
CA PRO A 84 0.89 14.16 -7.03
C PRO A 84 0.14 13.32 -8.08
N ASN A 85 -0.07 13.88 -9.27
CA ASN A 85 -0.70 13.18 -10.40
C ASN A 85 0.31 13.06 -11.56
N ILE A 86 0.82 11.85 -11.76
CA ILE A 86 1.83 11.53 -12.77
C ILE A 86 1.25 11.24 -14.16
N SER A 87 -0.08 11.27 -14.31
CA SER A 87 -0.79 11.01 -15.58
C SER A 87 -1.16 12.27 -16.36
N LEU A 88 -0.90 13.46 -15.83
CA LEU A 88 -1.33 14.73 -16.44
C LEU A 88 -0.89 14.84 -17.89
N PRO A 89 -1.80 15.22 -18.82
CA PRO A 89 -1.43 15.45 -20.24
C PRO A 89 -0.43 16.59 -20.42
N ASP A 90 -0.57 17.66 -19.64
CA ASP A 90 0.38 18.77 -19.66
C ASP A 90 1.74 18.32 -19.12
N ALA A 91 2.77 18.39 -19.97
CA ALA A 91 4.09 17.89 -19.65
C ALA A 91 4.80 18.69 -18.54
N ALA A 92 4.57 20.00 -18.48
CA ALA A 92 5.19 20.86 -17.47
C ALA A 92 4.57 20.61 -16.08
N ALA A 93 3.25 20.54 -16.01
CA ALA A 93 2.55 20.18 -14.78
C ALA A 93 2.93 18.77 -14.32
N ARG A 94 2.93 17.79 -15.21
CA ARG A 94 3.33 16.40 -14.89
C ARG A 94 4.75 16.34 -14.35
N LYS A 95 5.71 17.05 -14.97
CA LYS A 95 7.09 17.13 -14.49
C LYS A 95 7.16 17.67 -13.06
N THR A 96 6.41 18.72 -12.74
CA THR A 96 6.34 19.26 -11.38
C THR A 96 5.87 18.20 -10.37
N HIS A 97 4.84 17.42 -10.70
CA HIS A 97 4.36 16.34 -9.86
C HIS A 97 5.39 15.21 -9.71
N ILE A 98 6.09 14.84 -10.78
CA ILE A 98 7.17 13.84 -10.74
C ILE A 98 8.30 14.31 -9.82
N GLU A 99 8.74 15.58 -9.94
CA GLU A 99 9.77 16.13 -9.06
C GLU A 99 9.31 16.15 -7.59
N THR A 100 8.03 16.42 -7.32
CA THR A 100 7.45 16.30 -5.97
C THR A 100 7.55 14.88 -5.45
N VAL A 101 7.23 13.87 -6.28
CA VAL A 101 7.38 12.46 -5.91
C VAL A 101 8.82 12.10 -5.60
N LYS A 102 9.80 12.60 -6.40
CA LYS A 102 11.21 12.32 -6.19
C LYS A 102 11.71 12.77 -4.81
N GLN A 103 11.14 13.84 -4.23
CA GLN A 103 11.49 14.26 -2.88
C GLN A 103 11.10 13.20 -1.83
N TRP A 104 10.03 12.44 -2.06
CA TRP A 104 9.60 11.42 -1.13
C TRP A 104 10.54 10.22 -1.04
N PHE A 105 11.35 9.93 -2.04
CA PHE A 105 12.42 8.94 -1.93
C PHE A 105 13.47 9.37 -0.89
N HIS A 106 13.81 10.67 -0.84
CA HIS A 106 14.73 11.19 0.16
C HIS A 106 14.11 11.18 1.56
N VAL A 107 12.82 11.50 1.69
CA VAL A 107 12.08 11.39 2.96
C VAL A 107 12.07 9.94 3.43
N ALA A 108 11.71 8.99 2.55
CA ALA A 108 11.69 7.56 2.85
C ALA A 108 13.05 7.08 3.37
N ARG A 109 14.13 7.44 2.68
CA ARG A 109 15.50 7.11 3.11
C ARG A 109 15.86 7.72 4.45
N ALA A 110 15.44 8.95 4.73
CA ALA A 110 15.76 9.65 5.98
C ALA A 110 15.13 8.99 7.21
N ILE A 111 13.92 8.42 7.07
CA ILE A 111 13.22 7.74 8.17
C ILE A 111 13.41 6.23 8.18
N GLY A 112 14.09 5.64 7.18
CA GLY A 112 14.32 4.21 7.06
C GLY A 112 13.13 3.43 6.49
N ALA A 113 12.26 4.08 5.71
CA ALA A 113 11.21 3.40 4.94
C ALA A 113 11.80 2.64 3.75
N GLU A 114 11.19 1.51 3.36
CA GLU A 114 11.69 0.61 2.32
C GLU A 114 11.19 0.98 0.92
N ALA A 115 10.04 1.63 0.85
CA ALA A 115 9.39 2.01 -0.41
C ALA A 115 8.58 3.30 -0.28
N ILE A 116 8.19 3.84 -1.45
CA ILE A 116 7.06 4.77 -1.55
C ILE A 116 6.00 4.19 -2.49
N ARG A 117 4.72 4.39 -2.20
CA ARG A 117 3.61 4.04 -3.08
C ARG A 117 3.10 5.31 -3.76
N VAL A 118 2.95 5.26 -5.08
CA VAL A 118 2.49 6.38 -5.92
C VAL A 118 1.33 5.91 -6.80
N ASN A 119 0.22 6.65 -6.76
CA ASN A 119 -0.94 6.35 -7.58
C ASN A 119 -0.69 6.68 -9.05
N SER A 120 -1.25 5.86 -9.96
CA SER A 120 -1.10 6.07 -11.40
C SER A 120 -1.79 7.34 -11.92
N GLY A 121 -2.88 7.76 -11.26
CA GLY A 121 -3.82 8.71 -11.84
C GLY A 121 -4.52 8.13 -13.08
N GLY A 122 -4.97 9.02 -13.95
CA GLY A 122 -5.67 8.66 -15.18
C GLY A 122 -7.10 8.18 -14.95
N ALA A 123 -7.79 7.82 -16.03
CA ALA A 123 -9.13 7.25 -15.98
C ALA A 123 -9.07 5.71 -15.99
N LEU A 124 -10.12 5.05 -15.53
CA LEU A 124 -10.24 3.58 -15.55
C LEU A 124 -10.13 3.03 -16.99
N GLU A 125 -10.69 3.74 -17.95
CA GLU A 125 -10.70 3.40 -19.39
C GLU A 125 -9.52 4.01 -20.15
N ALA A 126 -8.48 4.49 -19.45
CA ALA A 126 -7.28 5.04 -20.07
C ALA A 126 -6.70 4.06 -21.10
N SER A 127 -6.26 4.56 -22.24
CA SER A 127 -5.75 3.76 -23.35
C SER A 127 -4.68 4.52 -24.15
N GLY A 128 -4.03 3.82 -25.08
CA GLY A 128 -3.10 4.43 -26.04
C GLY A 128 -2.04 5.32 -25.39
N GLU A 129 -2.07 6.61 -25.75
CA GLU A 129 -1.09 7.61 -25.30
C GLU A 129 -1.16 7.90 -23.80
N ASP A 130 -2.34 7.78 -23.17
CA ASP A 130 -2.50 7.99 -21.73
C ASP A 130 -1.74 6.94 -20.93
N LEU A 131 -1.86 5.66 -21.32
CA LEU A 131 -1.11 4.58 -20.67
C LEU A 131 0.39 4.71 -20.94
N ALA A 132 0.80 5.05 -22.16
CA ALA A 132 2.21 5.25 -22.49
C ALA A 132 2.84 6.35 -21.63
N ARG A 133 2.12 7.45 -21.42
CA ARG A 133 2.55 8.58 -20.59
C ARG A 133 2.72 8.18 -19.12
N ILE A 134 1.79 7.36 -18.58
CA ILE A 134 1.89 6.85 -17.21
C ILE A 134 3.11 5.92 -17.08
N VAL A 135 3.34 5.04 -18.05
CA VAL A 135 4.52 4.16 -18.09
C VAL A 135 5.82 4.98 -18.11
N GLU A 136 5.90 6.03 -18.93
CA GLU A 136 7.06 6.92 -18.95
C GLU A 136 7.31 7.59 -17.60
N SER A 137 6.25 8.07 -16.96
CA SER A 137 6.34 8.69 -15.63
C SER A 137 6.87 7.70 -14.58
N TYR A 138 6.37 6.46 -14.57
CA TYR A 138 6.88 5.42 -13.68
C TYR A 138 8.31 5.01 -14.00
N ARG A 139 8.72 4.98 -15.28
CA ARG A 139 10.13 4.71 -15.65
C ARG A 139 11.06 5.78 -15.11
N GLU A 140 10.68 7.06 -15.23
CA GLU A 140 11.47 8.17 -14.66
C GLU A 140 11.59 8.06 -13.14
N LEU A 141 10.50 7.72 -12.45
CA LEU A 141 10.50 7.50 -11.01
C LEU A 141 11.29 6.24 -10.60
N ALA A 142 11.26 5.18 -11.41
CA ALA A 142 12.03 3.96 -11.14
C ALA A 142 13.56 4.19 -11.21
N VAL A 143 14.03 5.11 -12.07
CA VAL A 143 15.43 5.56 -12.07
C VAL A 143 15.78 6.28 -10.75
N ALA A 144 14.88 7.13 -10.24
CA ALA A 144 15.08 7.77 -8.94
C ALA A 144 15.05 6.76 -7.79
N ALA A 145 14.17 5.75 -7.86
CA ALA A 145 14.11 4.64 -6.91
C ALA A 145 15.46 3.90 -6.83
N GLU A 146 16.02 3.50 -7.97
CA GLU A 146 17.33 2.87 -8.07
C GLU A 146 18.42 3.72 -7.43
N GLY A 147 18.47 5.02 -7.75
CA GLY A 147 19.47 5.94 -7.23
C GLY A 147 19.42 6.15 -5.72
N THR A 148 18.27 5.89 -5.09
CA THR A 148 18.07 6.04 -3.64
C THR A 148 18.07 4.72 -2.87
N GLY A 149 17.89 3.59 -3.54
CA GLY A 149 17.72 2.27 -2.93
C GLY A 149 16.34 2.08 -2.26
N ILE A 150 15.35 2.93 -2.62
CA ILE A 150 13.97 2.87 -2.12
C ILE A 150 13.06 2.37 -3.23
N SER A 151 12.29 1.33 -3.00
CA SER A 151 11.38 0.79 -4.02
C SER A 151 10.22 1.76 -4.33
N LEU A 152 9.77 1.73 -5.58
CA LEU A 152 8.57 2.43 -6.05
C LEU A 152 7.42 1.43 -6.16
N LEU A 153 6.30 1.68 -5.50
CA LEU A 153 5.14 0.80 -5.54
C LEU A 153 3.99 1.41 -6.34
N ILE A 154 3.30 0.56 -7.08
CA ILE A 154 1.97 0.83 -7.61
C ILE A 154 0.93 0.05 -6.81
N GLU A 155 -0.21 0.70 -6.54
CA GLU A 155 -1.41 0.10 -5.96
C GLU A 155 -2.56 0.18 -6.96
N ASN A 156 -3.51 -0.73 -6.88
CA ASN A 156 -4.81 -0.64 -7.56
C ASN A 156 -5.74 0.35 -6.86
N HIS A 157 -5.35 1.64 -6.82
CA HIS A 157 -6.01 2.71 -6.06
C HIS A 157 -6.89 3.61 -6.94
N GLY A 158 -7.82 3.04 -7.68
CA GLY A 158 -8.69 3.81 -8.59
C GLY A 158 -7.97 4.27 -9.87
N GLY A 159 -8.67 5.03 -10.72
CA GLY A 159 -8.14 5.50 -11.99
C GLY A 159 -7.62 4.37 -12.89
N ALA A 160 -6.56 4.63 -13.63
CA ALA A 160 -6.01 3.67 -14.60
C ALA A 160 -5.52 2.36 -13.95
N SER A 161 -5.03 2.41 -12.69
CA SER A 161 -4.53 1.22 -11.99
C SER A 161 -5.63 0.31 -11.42
N ALA A 162 -6.89 0.75 -11.38
CA ALA A 162 -8.01 -0.13 -11.01
C ALA A 162 -8.42 -1.09 -12.15
N ASN A 163 -7.95 -0.87 -13.37
CA ASN A 163 -8.15 -1.79 -14.50
C ASN A 163 -7.03 -2.84 -14.52
N PRO A 164 -7.35 -4.15 -14.38
CA PRO A 164 -6.34 -5.21 -14.33
C PRO A 164 -5.40 -5.27 -15.56
N ALA A 165 -5.93 -5.01 -16.76
CA ALA A 165 -5.14 -5.03 -17.99
C ALA A 165 -4.14 -3.85 -18.03
N ASN A 166 -4.55 -2.65 -17.60
CA ASN A 166 -3.68 -1.50 -17.50
C ASN A 166 -2.60 -1.74 -16.44
N LEU A 167 -3.00 -2.26 -15.28
CA LEU A 167 -2.09 -2.56 -14.18
C LEU A 167 -1.00 -3.55 -14.59
N ARG A 168 -1.39 -4.64 -15.26
CA ARG A 168 -0.45 -5.62 -15.84
C ARG A 168 0.54 -4.92 -16.77
N ARG A 169 0.04 -4.09 -17.68
CA ARG A 169 0.85 -3.32 -18.62
C ARG A 169 1.85 -2.40 -17.90
N PHE A 170 1.43 -1.69 -16.84
CA PHE A 170 2.35 -0.86 -16.07
C PHE A 170 3.49 -1.68 -15.47
N LEU A 171 3.18 -2.81 -14.84
CA LEU A 171 4.17 -3.66 -14.21
C LEU A 171 5.14 -4.30 -15.22
N GLU A 172 4.66 -4.69 -16.39
CA GLU A 172 5.49 -5.28 -17.46
C GLU A 172 6.30 -4.21 -18.21
N ASP A 173 5.66 -3.12 -18.66
CA ASP A 173 6.28 -2.14 -19.55
C ASP A 173 7.30 -1.23 -18.84
N VAL A 174 7.14 -0.94 -17.54
CA VAL A 174 8.15 -0.16 -16.79
C VAL A 174 9.48 -0.91 -16.74
N GLY A 175 9.45 -2.23 -16.53
CA GLY A 175 10.59 -3.12 -16.71
C GLY A 175 11.75 -2.89 -15.73
N SER A 176 11.49 -2.33 -14.53
CA SER A 176 12.51 -2.05 -13.52
C SER A 176 12.35 -2.95 -12.30
N PRO A 177 13.43 -3.53 -11.73
CA PRO A 177 13.37 -4.28 -10.48
C PRO A 177 13.00 -3.39 -9.27
N TRP A 178 13.12 -2.09 -9.40
CA TRP A 178 12.73 -1.12 -8.39
C TRP A 178 11.26 -0.72 -8.45
N PHE A 179 10.53 -1.13 -9.50
CA PHE A 179 9.09 -0.92 -9.63
C PHE A 179 8.35 -2.18 -9.23
N ARG A 180 7.64 -2.09 -8.12
CA ARG A 180 6.99 -3.20 -7.44
C ARG A 180 5.51 -2.89 -7.22
N SER A 181 4.77 -3.81 -6.60
CA SER A 181 3.34 -3.62 -6.35
C SER A 181 2.96 -3.74 -4.88
N CYS A 182 1.84 -3.07 -4.56
CA CYS A 182 1.11 -3.17 -3.31
C CYS A 182 -0.34 -3.56 -3.65
N PRO A 183 -0.68 -4.85 -3.78
CA PRO A 183 -2.05 -5.28 -4.00
C PRO A 183 -2.97 -4.83 -2.87
N ASP A 184 -4.04 -4.11 -3.21
CA ASP A 184 -5.15 -3.81 -2.31
C ASP A 184 -6.29 -4.79 -2.56
N THR A 185 -6.86 -5.35 -1.51
CA THR A 185 -7.85 -6.42 -1.57
C THR A 185 -9.26 -5.93 -1.87
N GLY A 186 -9.50 -4.61 -1.95
CA GLY A 186 -10.83 -4.02 -2.07
C GLY A 186 -11.01 -2.93 -3.12
N ASN A 187 -10.02 -2.57 -3.93
CA ASN A 187 -10.11 -1.41 -4.83
C ASN A 187 -10.45 -1.75 -6.29
N PHE A 188 -10.57 -3.01 -6.66
CA PHE A 188 -10.91 -3.39 -8.02
C PHE A 188 -12.42 -3.26 -8.31
N PRO A 189 -12.84 -2.97 -9.56
CA PRO A 189 -14.22 -3.13 -10.01
C PRO A 189 -14.73 -4.57 -9.81
N ASP A 190 -16.05 -4.71 -9.60
CA ASP A 190 -16.67 -6.02 -9.41
C ASP A 190 -16.28 -7.04 -10.50
N GLY A 191 -16.03 -8.26 -10.06
CA GLY A 191 -15.67 -9.38 -10.93
C GLY A 191 -14.23 -9.35 -11.45
N THR A 192 -13.46 -8.26 -11.26
CA THR A 192 -12.13 -8.12 -11.84
C THR A 192 -10.99 -8.34 -10.83
N TRP A 193 -11.27 -8.40 -9.54
CA TRP A 193 -10.27 -8.47 -8.49
C TRP A 193 -9.33 -9.70 -8.59
N ARG A 194 -9.85 -10.87 -9.03
CA ARG A 194 -9.02 -12.08 -9.21
C ARG A 194 -7.91 -11.85 -10.23
N GLU A 195 -8.28 -11.31 -11.39
CA GLU A 195 -7.33 -11.00 -12.47
C GLU A 195 -6.33 -9.93 -12.02
N GLY A 196 -6.84 -8.88 -11.36
CA GLY A 196 -6.01 -7.77 -10.88
C GLY A 196 -5.00 -8.20 -9.83
N VAL A 197 -5.43 -8.94 -8.81
CA VAL A 197 -4.53 -9.48 -7.79
C VAL A 197 -3.50 -10.41 -8.43
N ALA A 198 -3.92 -11.34 -9.30
CA ALA A 198 -3.00 -12.25 -9.99
C ALA A 198 -1.93 -11.51 -10.81
N ALA A 199 -2.26 -10.39 -11.43
CA ALA A 199 -1.31 -9.57 -12.18
C ALA A 199 -0.26 -8.90 -11.26
N MET A 200 -0.64 -8.56 -10.03
CA MET A 200 0.23 -7.86 -9.07
C MET A 200 1.16 -8.80 -8.28
N LEU A 201 0.72 -10.02 -7.98
CA LEU A 201 1.42 -10.95 -7.10
C LEU A 201 2.91 -11.18 -7.43
N PRO A 202 3.35 -11.31 -8.72
CA PRO A 202 4.77 -11.49 -9.04
C PRO A 202 5.65 -10.30 -8.63
N TYR A 203 5.06 -9.14 -8.40
CA TYR A 203 5.73 -7.89 -8.07
C TYR A 203 5.48 -7.43 -6.63
N ALA A 204 4.62 -8.13 -5.88
CA ALA A 204 4.15 -7.69 -4.56
C ALA A 204 5.25 -7.74 -3.49
N ILE A 205 5.44 -6.62 -2.78
CA ILE A 205 6.32 -6.53 -1.61
C ILE A 205 5.63 -5.93 -0.38
N SER A 206 4.45 -5.35 -0.55
CA SER A 206 3.52 -4.92 0.50
C SER A 206 2.09 -5.22 0.05
N THR A 207 1.12 -5.16 0.93
CA THR A 207 -0.32 -5.31 0.61
C THR A 207 -1.16 -4.40 1.48
N HIS A 208 -2.33 -3.98 0.95
CA HIS A 208 -3.41 -3.42 1.76
C HIS A 208 -4.50 -4.48 1.90
N ILE A 209 -4.73 -4.91 3.14
CA ILE A 209 -5.73 -5.91 3.49
C ILE A 209 -6.95 -5.18 4.06
N LYS A 210 -7.97 -5.00 3.23
CA LYS A 210 -9.21 -4.35 3.63
C LYS A 210 -10.12 -5.31 4.38
N VAL A 211 -10.56 -4.91 5.57
CA VAL A 211 -11.49 -5.66 6.41
C VAL A 211 -12.66 -4.75 6.81
N TYR A 212 -13.79 -4.94 6.16
CA TYR A 212 -15.03 -4.21 6.45
C TYR A 212 -16.13 -5.10 7.02
N ALA A 213 -15.96 -6.43 6.95
CA ALA A 213 -16.86 -7.42 7.50
C ALA A 213 -16.08 -8.63 8.03
N TYR A 214 -16.62 -9.27 9.03
CA TYR A 214 -16.03 -10.47 9.67
C TYR A 214 -16.76 -11.76 9.26
N ALA A 215 -17.13 -11.85 7.98
CA ALA A 215 -17.90 -12.96 7.41
C ALA A 215 -17.08 -14.25 7.34
N ASP A 216 -17.68 -15.39 7.68
CA ASP A 216 -16.99 -16.69 7.68
C ASP A 216 -16.58 -17.15 6.27
N ASP A 217 -17.30 -16.74 5.23
CA ASP A 217 -16.97 -17.02 3.84
C ASP A 217 -15.87 -16.10 3.26
N GLY A 218 -15.46 -15.08 4.02
CA GLY A 218 -14.44 -14.11 3.61
C GLY A 218 -14.93 -13.00 2.69
N VAL A 219 -16.24 -12.89 2.41
CA VAL A 219 -16.77 -11.81 1.56
C VAL A 219 -16.62 -10.46 2.25
N GLN A 220 -16.08 -9.48 1.54
CA GLN A 220 -15.89 -8.11 1.98
C GLN A 220 -16.73 -7.17 1.12
N PRO A 221 -17.79 -6.55 1.66
CA PRO A 221 -18.50 -5.46 1.01
C PRO A 221 -17.71 -4.16 1.15
N TYR A 222 -17.64 -3.36 0.11
CA TYR A 222 -17.02 -2.04 0.17
C TYR A 222 -17.63 -1.09 -0.87
N VAL A 223 -17.38 0.21 -0.69
CA VAL A 223 -17.74 1.23 -1.66
C VAL A 223 -16.49 1.63 -2.42
N GLY A 224 -16.51 1.51 -3.74
CA GLY A 224 -15.39 1.89 -4.60
C GLY A 224 -15.16 3.39 -4.63
N HIS A 225 -14.03 3.83 -5.16
CA HIS A 225 -13.69 5.26 -5.33
C HIS A 225 -14.68 6.03 -6.22
N ASP A 226 -15.45 5.33 -7.03
CA ASP A 226 -16.54 5.85 -7.87
C ASP A 226 -17.91 5.87 -7.17
N GLY A 227 -17.96 5.49 -5.90
CA GLY A 227 -19.17 5.45 -5.09
C GLY A 227 -20.08 4.25 -5.32
N LEU A 228 -19.64 3.24 -6.08
CA LEU A 228 -20.42 2.04 -6.34
C LEU A 228 -20.14 0.95 -5.30
N ASP A 229 -21.21 0.24 -4.90
CA ASP A 229 -21.11 -0.93 -4.03
C ASP A 229 -20.39 -2.07 -4.77
N ARG A 230 -19.48 -2.73 -4.07
CA ARG A 230 -18.63 -3.80 -4.57
C ARG A 230 -18.39 -4.89 -3.55
N THR A 231 -17.90 -6.02 -4.03
CA THR A 231 -17.49 -7.13 -3.19
C THR A 231 -16.17 -7.72 -3.64
N SER A 232 -15.36 -8.17 -2.68
CA SER A 232 -14.23 -9.06 -2.93
C SER A 232 -14.32 -10.27 -1.99
N ASN A 233 -13.48 -11.28 -2.21
CA ASN A 233 -13.39 -12.42 -1.30
C ASN A 233 -11.99 -12.47 -0.70
N LEU A 234 -11.87 -12.01 0.54
CA LEU A 234 -10.60 -11.93 1.25
C LEU A 234 -9.99 -13.31 1.49
N ARG A 235 -10.79 -14.33 1.81
CA ARG A 235 -10.30 -15.71 1.98
C ARG A 235 -9.59 -16.21 0.71
N GLU A 236 -10.18 -15.96 -0.46
CA GLU A 236 -9.59 -16.36 -1.73
C GLU A 236 -8.33 -15.54 -2.05
N ILE A 237 -8.34 -14.24 -1.79
CA ILE A 237 -7.15 -13.38 -2.00
C ILE A 237 -6.00 -13.81 -1.08
N LEU A 238 -6.28 -14.12 0.19
CA LEU A 238 -5.27 -14.65 1.12
C LEU A 238 -4.68 -15.98 0.63
N ARG A 239 -5.51 -16.86 0.05
CA ARG A 239 -5.04 -18.09 -0.61
C ARG A 239 -4.11 -17.77 -1.77
N MET A 240 -4.49 -16.83 -2.65
CA MET A 240 -3.64 -16.41 -3.78
C MET A 240 -2.30 -15.86 -3.31
N LEU A 241 -2.29 -15.01 -2.26
CA LEU A 241 -1.06 -14.48 -1.66
C LEU A 241 -0.18 -15.61 -1.13
N ARG A 242 -0.73 -16.52 -0.33
CA ARG A 242 -0.01 -17.69 0.19
C ARG A 242 0.58 -18.55 -0.93
N ASP A 243 -0.24 -18.93 -1.89
CA ASP A 243 0.14 -19.85 -2.97
C ASP A 243 1.15 -19.22 -3.94
N SER A 244 1.24 -17.89 -3.98
CA SER A 244 2.29 -17.16 -4.72
C SER A 244 3.65 -17.11 -4.02
N GLY A 245 3.73 -17.53 -2.76
CA GLY A 245 4.93 -17.38 -1.93
C GLY A 245 5.16 -15.94 -1.45
N TYR A 246 4.12 -15.13 -1.38
CA TYR A 246 4.22 -13.77 -0.85
C TYR A 246 4.76 -13.77 0.58
N ALA A 247 5.81 -12.99 0.83
CA ALA A 247 6.49 -12.90 2.12
C ALA A 247 6.51 -11.46 2.71
N GLY A 248 5.81 -10.53 2.07
CA GLY A 248 5.70 -9.16 2.55
C GLY A 248 4.69 -9.01 3.71
N PRO A 249 4.56 -7.81 4.29
CA PRO A 249 3.63 -7.55 5.37
C PRO A 249 2.18 -7.48 4.88
N PHE A 250 1.25 -7.89 5.74
CA PHE A 250 -0.18 -7.64 5.61
C PHE A 250 -0.53 -6.33 6.31
N CYS A 251 -0.54 -5.21 5.59
CA CYS A 251 -0.91 -3.90 6.13
C CYS A 251 -2.43 -3.78 6.17
N ILE A 252 -2.99 -3.77 7.37
CA ILE A 252 -4.44 -3.76 7.59
C ILE A 252 -5.03 -2.37 7.33
N GLU A 253 -6.07 -2.33 6.52
CA GLU A 253 -7.05 -1.26 6.41
C GLU A 253 -8.43 -1.78 6.84
N ALA A 254 -8.91 -1.33 7.99
CA ALA A 254 -10.20 -1.76 8.53
C ALA A 254 -11.23 -0.62 8.51
N GLY A 255 -12.51 -0.98 8.52
CA GLY A 255 -13.56 -0.02 8.84
C GLY A 255 -13.40 0.44 10.29
N VAL A 256 -13.39 1.76 10.52
CA VAL A 256 -13.20 2.35 11.84
C VAL A 256 -14.50 3.00 12.29
N GLU A 257 -15.15 2.42 13.31
CA GLU A 257 -16.35 3.00 13.93
C GLU A 257 -16.03 3.82 15.18
N ALA A 258 -14.92 3.52 15.88
CA ALA A 258 -14.51 4.18 17.12
C ALA A 258 -12.99 4.33 17.23
N ASP A 259 -12.29 3.29 17.70
CA ASP A 259 -10.85 3.33 17.94
C ASP A 259 -10.07 2.61 16.83
N PRO A 260 -9.15 3.31 16.12
CA PRO A 260 -8.37 2.70 15.03
C PRO A 260 -7.52 1.51 15.48
N THR A 261 -6.99 1.53 16.69
CA THR A 261 -6.13 0.47 17.22
C THR A 261 -6.93 -0.79 17.50
N GLU A 262 -8.13 -0.65 18.07
CA GLU A 262 -9.04 -1.77 18.30
C GLU A 262 -9.58 -2.34 16.98
N ALA A 263 -9.90 -1.49 16.00
CA ALA A 263 -10.29 -1.91 14.66
C ALA A 263 -9.17 -2.74 14.01
N ALA A 264 -7.92 -2.28 14.11
CA ALA A 264 -6.76 -3.03 13.61
C ALA A 264 -6.61 -4.38 14.30
N ARG A 265 -6.73 -4.46 15.63
CA ARG A 265 -6.68 -5.75 16.39
C ARG A 265 -7.73 -6.74 15.93
N GLY A 266 -8.98 -6.28 15.81
CA GLY A 266 -10.09 -7.12 15.35
C GLY A 266 -9.84 -7.66 13.95
N ALA A 267 -9.41 -6.79 13.03
CA ALA A 267 -9.12 -7.16 11.65
C ALA A 267 -7.92 -8.14 11.56
N ILE A 268 -6.86 -7.91 12.32
CA ILE A 268 -5.71 -8.83 12.40
C ILE A 268 -6.17 -10.22 12.92
N ALA A 269 -6.96 -10.27 13.97
CA ALA A 269 -7.47 -11.53 14.51
C ALA A 269 -8.32 -12.29 13.47
N TYR A 270 -9.15 -11.57 12.73
CA TYR A 270 -9.96 -12.14 11.65
C TYR A 270 -9.10 -12.71 10.52
N VAL A 271 -8.11 -11.95 10.02
CA VAL A 271 -7.21 -12.41 8.96
C VAL A 271 -6.39 -13.61 9.40
N LYS A 272 -5.88 -13.62 10.64
CA LYS A 272 -5.18 -14.77 11.24
C LYS A 272 -6.07 -16.02 11.25
N ARG A 273 -7.35 -15.88 11.60
CA ARG A 273 -8.32 -17.00 11.58
C ARG A 273 -8.49 -17.54 10.16
N LEU A 274 -8.71 -16.66 9.16
CA LEU A 274 -8.86 -17.09 7.76
C LEU A 274 -7.61 -17.83 7.25
N LEU A 275 -6.42 -17.36 7.58
CA LEU A 275 -5.15 -18.01 7.20
C LEU A 275 -5.01 -19.38 7.86
N ALA A 276 -5.29 -19.50 9.16
CA ALA A 276 -5.24 -20.77 9.88
C ALA A 276 -6.22 -21.82 9.31
N GLU A 277 -7.41 -21.40 8.90
CA GLU A 277 -8.38 -22.26 8.23
C GLU A 277 -7.92 -22.70 6.83
N LEU A 278 -7.20 -21.83 6.11
CA LEU A 278 -6.59 -22.17 4.82
C LEU A 278 -5.43 -23.16 4.96
N ASP A 279 -4.67 -23.10 6.05
CA ASP A 279 -3.55 -24.02 6.32
C ASP A 279 -4.02 -25.40 6.78
N ALA A 280 -5.25 -25.48 7.31
CA ALA A 280 -5.86 -26.72 7.76
C ALA A 280 -6.64 -27.47 6.65
N ALA A 281 -6.87 -26.85 5.50
CA ALA A 281 -7.66 -27.38 4.39
C ALA A 281 -6.78 -28.00 3.29
#